data_080514c111d0d5dcdaf59d5002b9137a
#
_entry.id   080514c111d0d5dcdaf59d5002b9137a
#
_cell.length_a   1.000
_cell.length_b   1.000
_cell.length_c   1.000
_cell.angle_alpha   90.00
_cell.angle_beta   90.00
_cell.angle_gamma   90.00
#
_symmetry.space_group_name_H-M   'P 1'
#
loop_
_entity.id
_entity.type
_entity.pdbx_description
1 polymer ?
#
loop_
_entity_poly.entity_id
_entity_poly.type
_entity_poly.pdbx_seq_one_letter_code
_entity_poly.pdbx_strand_id
1 'polypeptide(L)'
;GRCGRQILADPDCSVDKAKDLLLAELGKTATPSNKTTQPHIHAGNGNFVADGIRQALMARAGFEGQERDNVYNGMTLREYARMALTEKGIGVASYNPMQMVGLALTHSTSDFGNILLDVANKALIQGWDEAQETFEQWTKKGQLSDFKTAHRVGMGGFPSLRQVREGAEYKYITTSDKGETIALATYGEIFSVTRQAIINDDLNQLTDVPMKMGRAAKATIGDLVYAILTKNPKLSDGKALFLTGVILSARKLQINT
;
A
#
# COMPACT_ATOMS: atom_id res chain seq x y z
N GLY A 1 15.81 56.39 -17.72
CA GLY A 1 14.45 56.37 -18.09
C GLY A 1 13.80 57.75 -18.13
N ARG A 2 12.52 57.83 -18.54
CA ARG A 2 11.73 59.07 -18.68
C ARG A 2 11.58 59.82 -17.35
N CYS A 3 11.44 59.15 -16.23
CA CYS A 3 11.27 59.77 -14.90
C CYS A 3 12.52 60.54 -14.46
N GLY A 4 13.72 60.07 -14.71
CA GLY A 4 14.96 60.80 -14.38
C GLY A 4 15.13 62.09 -15.14
N ARG A 5 14.60 62.21 -16.39
CA ARG A 5 14.66 63.47 -17.18
C ARG A 5 13.63 64.51 -16.69
N GLN A 6 12.47 64.07 -16.18
CA GLN A 6 11.46 65.00 -15.64
C GLN A 6 11.94 65.57 -14.29
N ILE A 7 12.59 64.85 -13.46
CA ILE A 7 13.15 65.27 -12.19
C ILE A 7 14.30 66.29 -12.40
N LEU A 8 15.11 66.10 -13.44
CA LEU A 8 16.22 67.00 -13.78
C LEU A 8 15.81 68.30 -14.48
N ALA A 9 14.60 68.34 -15.07
CA ALA A 9 14.09 69.47 -15.81
C ALA A 9 13.22 70.44 -14.98
N ASP A 10 12.88 70.11 -13.73
CA ASP A 10 12.06 70.91 -12.82
C ASP A 10 12.94 71.59 -11.78
N PRO A 11 13.19 72.91 -11.87
CA PRO A 11 14.07 73.62 -10.94
C PRO A 11 13.53 73.70 -9.50
N ASP A 12 12.23 73.43 -9.29
CA ASP A 12 11.58 73.47 -7.98
C ASP A 12 11.30 72.02 -7.42
N CYS A 13 11.99 70.99 -7.96
CA CYS A 13 11.85 69.63 -7.51
C CYS A 13 12.57 69.41 -6.19
N SER A 14 11.83 69.43 -5.08
CA SER A 14 12.36 69.01 -3.78
C SER A 14 12.65 67.52 -3.74
N VAL A 15 13.54 67.11 -2.85
CA VAL A 15 13.91 65.66 -2.67
C VAL A 15 12.70 64.82 -2.37
N ASP A 16 11.71 65.31 -1.64
CA ASP A 16 10.49 64.60 -1.33
C ASP A 16 9.58 64.40 -2.54
N LYS A 17 9.45 65.47 -3.36
CA LYS A 17 8.69 65.42 -4.63
C LYS A 17 9.36 64.46 -5.65
N ALA A 18 10.67 64.37 -5.64
CA ALA A 18 11.43 63.41 -6.45
C ALA A 18 11.20 61.97 -6.00
N LYS A 19 11.18 61.71 -4.68
CA LYS A 19 10.83 60.40 -4.11
C LYS A 19 9.40 59.96 -4.46
N ASP A 20 8.45 60.88 -4.33
CA ASP A 20 7.04 60.58 -4.65
C ASP A 20 6.83 60.24 -6.12
N LEU A 21 7.49 60.98 -7.04
CA LEU A 21 7.47 60.68 -8.44
C LEU A 21 8.12 59.33 -8.78
N LEU A 22 9.18 59.00 -8.09
CA LEU A 22 9.90 57.72 -8.28
C LEU A 22 9.09 56.55 -7.76
N LEU A 23 8.44 56.73 -6.61
CA LEU A 23 7.55 55.72 -6.00
C LEU A 23 6.28 55.53 -6.85
N ALA A 24 5.72 56.61 -7.41
CA ALA A 24 4.59 56.53 -8.31
C ALA A 24 4.92 55.82 -9.62
N GLU A 25 6.11 56.00 -10.16
CA GLU A 25 6.57 55.30 -11.37
C GLU A 25 6.91 53.84 -11.12
N LEU A 26 7.53 53.51 -9.96
CA LEU A 26 7.73 52.15 -9.50
C LEU A 26 6.40 51.44 -9.27
N GLY A 27 5.42 52.13 -8.72
CA GLY A 27 4.08 51.59 -8.51
C GLY A 27 3.32 51.29 -9.82
N LYS A 28 3.61 52.03 -10.91
CA LYS A 28 3.02 51.76 -12.24
C LYS A 28 3.66 50.54 -12.93
N THR A 29 4.95 50.27 -12.65
CA THR A 29 5.67 49.12 -13.21
C THR A 29 5.62 47.89 -12.34
N ALA A 30 5.30 48.05 -11.07
CA ALA A 30 4.97 46.96 -10.18
C ALA A 30 3.55 46.49 -10.46
N THR A 31 3.31 45.78 -11.57
CA THR A 31 2.20 44.86 -11.58
C THR A 31 2.34 43.98 -10.37
N PRO A 32 1.39 43.98 -9.43
CA PRO A 32 1.38 42.94 -8.41
C PRO A 32 1.35 41.64 -9.21
N SER A 33 2.48 40.90 -9.20
CA SER A 33 2.45 39.53 -9.62
C SER A 33 1.67 38.81 -8.52
N ASN A 34 0.37 39.04 -8.52
CA ASN A 34 -0.56 38.23 -7.85
C ASN A 34 -0.58 36.89 -8.65
N LYS A 35 0.51 36.16 -8.60
CA LYS A 35 0.38 34.72 -8.67
C LYS A 35 -0.46 34.40 -7.45
N THR A 36 -1.78 34.45 -7.64
CA THR A 36 -2.73 33.80 -6.80
C THR A 36 -2.28 32.34 -6.83
N THR A 37 -1.39 32.01 -5.91
CA THR A 37 -1.29 30.66 -5.43
C THR A 37 -2.68 30.42 -4.87
N GLN A 38 -3.55 29.79 -5.69
CA GLN A 38 -4.84 29.34 -5.17
C GLN A 38 -4.46 28.50 -3.95
N PRO A 39 -4.90 28.88 -2.76
CA PRO A 39 -4.73 28.00 -1.62
C PRO A 39 -5.48 26.74 -2.00
N HIS A 40 -4.77 25.66 -2.29
CA HIS A 40 -5.36 24.35 -2.35
C HIS A 40 -5.86 24.07 -0.94
N ILE A 41 -7.15 24.32 -0.72
CA ILE A 41 -7.85 23.93 0.49
C ILE A 41 -8.01 22.40 0.38
N HIS A 42 -7.00 21.67 0.81
CA HIS A 42 -7.16 20.25 1.04
C HIS A 42 -8.12 20.11 2.22
N ALA A 43 -9.31 19.60 1.97
CA ALA A 43 -10.27 19.20 3.00
C ALA A 43 -9.79 17.90 3.72
N GLY A 44 -8.49 17.78 3.95
CA GLY A 44 -7.85 16.69 4.64
C GLY A 44 -7.50 17.08 6.07
N ASN A 45 -6.91 16.18 6.80
CA ASN A 45 -6.62 16.17 8.23
C ASN A 45 -5.65 17.29 8.73
N GLY A 46 -5.42 18.33 7.95
CA GLY A 46 -4.63 19.50 8.31
C GLY A 46 -3.10 19.35 8.26
N ASN A 47 -2.57 18.18 7.91
CA ASN A 47 -1.13 17.95 7.78
C ASN A 47 -0.67 17.98 6.31
N PHE A 48 -0.67 19.19 5.73
CA PHE A 48 -0.32 19.40 4.33
C PHE A 48 1.08 18.92 3.94
N VAL A 49 2.03 18.98 4.87
CA VAL A 49 3.41 18.55 4.63
C VAL A 49 3.48 17.04 4.49
N ALA A 50 2.87 16.31 5.42
CA ALA A 50 2.85 14.84 5.38
C ALA A 50 2.08 14.32 4.16
N ASP A 51 0.94 14.92 3.82
CA ASP A 51 0.13 14.54 2.67
C ASP A 51 0.88 14.82 1.35
N GLY A 52 1.54 15.97 1.25
CA GLY A 52 2.36 16.32 0.09
C GLY A 52 3.58 15.41 -0.07
N ILE A 53 4.26 15.08 1.01
CA ILE A 53 5.37 14.11 1.00
C ILE A 53 4.88 12.72 0.61
N ARG A 54 3.75 12.26 1.17
CA ARG A 54 3.16 10.97 0.84
C ARG A 54 2.86 10.87 -0.64
N GLN A 55 2.15 11.87 -1.20
CA GLN A 55 1.79 11.91 -2.61
C GLN A 55 3.04 11.91 -3.51
N ALA A 56 4.04 12.75 -3.19
CA ALA A 56 5.28 12.81 -3.96
C ALA A 56 6.05 11.47 -3.92
N LEU A 57 6.07 10.79 -2.77
CA LEU A 57 6.74 9.51 -2.60
C LEU A 57 5.98 8.38 -3.31
N MET A 58 4.63 8.37 -3.25
CA MET A 58 3.78 7.43 -4.00
C MET A 58 3.95 7.58 -5.51
N ALA A 59 4.04 8.83 -5.99
CA ALA A 59 4.32 9.12 -7.39
C ALA A 59 5.72 8.65 -7.82
N ARG A 60 6.74 8.88 -6.98
CA ARG A 60 8.11 8.38 -7.23
C ARG A 60 8.19 6.85 -7.24
N ALA A 61 7.39 6.20 -6.41
CA ALA A 61 7.26 4.74 -6.37
C ALA A 61 6.45 4.16 -7.55
N GLY A 62 5.83 5.00 -8.36
CA GLY A 62 5.02 4.59 -9.51
C GLY A 62 3.61 4.12 -9.18
N PHE A 63 3.13 4.34 -7.96
CA PHE A 63 1.79 3.93 -7.53
C PHE A 63 0.71 4.95 -7.87
N GLU A 64 1.08 6.22 -7.99
CA GLU A 64 0.17 7.34 -8.25
C GLU A 64 0.75 8.29 -9.29
N GLY A 65 -0.11 9.11 -9.90
CA GLY A 65 0.33 10.18 -10.81
C GLY A 65 1.00 11.31 -10.04
N GLN A 66 2.03 11.90 -10.64
CA GLN A 66 2.71 13.05 -10.04
C GLN A 66 1.85 14.32 -10.17
N GLU A 67 1.53 14.96 -9.05
CA GLU A 67 0.90 16.27 -9.03
C GLU A 67 1.92 17.37 -9.37
N ARG A 68 1.61 18.19 -10.37
CA ARG A 68 2.55 19.21 -10.89
C ARG A 68 2.88 20.29 -9.86
N ASP A 69 1.92 20.65 -9.03
CA ASP A 69 2.03 21.73 -8.06
C ASP A 69 2.56 21.30 -6.69
N ASN A 70 2.90 20.00 -6.52
CA ASN A 70 3.44 19.51 -5.28
C ASN A 70 4.92 19.91 -5.15
N VAL A 71 5.21 20.76 -4.17
CA VAL A 71 6.57 21.30 -3.91
C VAL A 71 7.56 20.24 -3.44
N TYR A 72 7.08 19.08 -2.99
CA TYR A 72 7.92 17.98 -2.51
C TYR A 72 8.37 17.03 -3.64
N ASN A 73 7.93 17.26 -4.86
CA ASN A 73 8.38 16.48 -6.02
C ASN A 73 9.90 16.55 -6.20
N GLY A 74 10.52 15.40 -6.44
CA GLY A 74 11.96 15.31 -6.69
C GLY A 74 12.85 15.37 -5.45
N MET A 75 12.29 15.52 -4.24
CA MET A 75 13.06 15.45 -3.01
C MET A 75 13.51 14.00 -2.72
N THR A 76 14.67 13.87 -2.05
CA THR A 76 15.20 12.58 -1.59
C THR A 76 14.51 12.12 -0.29
N LEU A 77 14.59 10.82 0.03
CA LEU A 77 14.07 10.26 1.29
C LEU A 77 14.67 10.97 2.51
N ARG A 78 15.94 11.35 2.43
CA ARG A 78 16.62 12.11 3.47
C ARG A 78 16.04 13.51 3.66
N GLU A 79 15.65 14.17 2.58
CA GLU A 79 15.00 15.49 2.63
C GLU A 79 13.58 15.40 3.17
N TYR A 80 12.82 14.37 2.83
CA TYR A 80 11.53 14.11 3.46
C TYR A 80 11.66 13.91 4.97
N ALA A 81 12.66 13.15 5.43
CA ALA A 81 12.95 13.00 6.85
C ALA A 81 13.25 14.34 7.53
N ARG A 82 14.02 15.21 6.87
CA ARG A 82 14.32 16.57 7.34
C ARG A 82 13.06 17.41 7.45
N MET A 83 12.24 17.42 6.40
CA MET A 83 11.01 18.20 6.37
C MET A 83 10.03 17.78 7.46
N ALA A 84 9.84 16.48 7.66
CA ALA A 84 8.97 15.94 8.69
C ALA A 84 9.42 16.34 10.12
N LEU A 85 10.71 16.45 10.38
CA LEU A 85 11.23 16.94 11.66
C LEU A 85 11.06 18.45 11.80
N THR A 86 11.35 19.21 10.72
CA THR A 86 11.26 20.67 10.74
C THR A 86 9.83 21.13 10.95
N GLU A 87 8.85 20.45 10.36
CA GLU A 87 7.41 20.71 10.58
C GLU A 87 7.02 20.60 12.07
N LYS A 88 7.62 19.66 12.77
CA LYS A 88 7.39 19.49 14.21
C LYS A 88 8.23 20.43 15.09
N GLY A 89 8.89 21.42 14.48
CA GLY A 89 9.71 22.41 15.19
C GLY A 89 11.06 21.90 15.68
N ILE A 90 11.52 20.74 15.19
CA ILE A 90 12.80 20.16 15.58
C ILE A 90 13.90 20.74 14.67
N GLY A 91 14.84 21.47 15.25
CA GLY A 91 16.00 21.99 14.52
C GLY A 91 16.95 20.90 14.11
N VAL A 92 17.16 20.73 12.80
CA VAL A 92 17.96 19.63 12.25
C VAL A 92 19.36 20.03 11.78
N ALA A 93 19.72 21.31 11.90
CA ALA A 93 20.96 21.87 11.35
C ALA A 93 22.23 21.29 11.97
N SER A 94 22.20 20.85 13.23
CA SER A 94 23.33 20.31 13.97
C SER A 94 23.49 18.79 13.89
N TYR A 95 22.50 18.07 13.32
CA TYR A 95 22.51 16.62 13.25
C TYR A 95 23.21 16.10 12.00
N ASN A 96 24.03 15.06 12.16
CA ASN A 96 24.51 14.32 10.99
C ASN A 96 23.34 13.52 10.35
N PRO A 97 23.44 13.10 9.08
CA PRO A 97 22.36 12.41 8.38
C PRO A 97 21.85 11.17 9.10
N MET A 98 22.75 10.39 9.72
CA MET A 98 22.41 9.16 10.44
C MET A 98 21.57 9.43 11.72
N GLN A 99 21.91 10.48 12.44
CA GLN A 99 21.17 10.93 13.61
C GLN A 99 19.83 11.51 13.22
N MET A 100 19.79 12.37 12.20
CA MET A 100 18.57 12.99 11.70
C MET A 100 17.54 11.95 11.24
N VAL A 101 17.94 10.99 10.41
CA VAL A 101 17.06 9.92 9.94
C VAL A 101 16.62 9.03 11.12
N GLY A 102 17.55 8.73 12.03
CA GLY A 102 17.21 7.99 13.25
C GLY A 102 16.12 8.70 14.08
N LEU A 103 16.26 10.00 14.25
CA LEU A 103 15.29 10.82 14.99
C LEU A 103 13.92 10.86 14.25
N ALA A 104 13.93 11.02 12.92
CA ALA A 104 12.71 11.02 12.12
C ALA A 104 11.93 9.71 12.21
N LEU A 105 12.61 8.58 12.33
CA LEU A 105 11.98 7.26 12.46
C LEU A 105 11.51 6.94 13.89
N THR A 106 12.16 7.48 14.90
CA THR A 106 11.89 7.14 16.31
C THR A 106 11.05 8.18 17.05
N HIS A 107 10.96 9.40 16.51
CA HIS A 107 10.20 10.46 17.15
C HIS A 107 8.69 10.20 17.01
N SER A 108 8.00 10.08 18.13
CA SER A 108 6.58 9.69 18.21
C SER A 108 5.62 10.65 17.48
N THR A 109 6.03 11.89 17.26
CA THR A 109 5.23 12.90 16.55
C THR A 109 5.59 13.04 15.07
N SER A 110 6.62 12.32 14.58
CA SER A 110 7.01 12.34 13.18
C SER A 110 6.11 11.40 12.35
N ASP A 111 5.49 11.92 11.30
CA ASP A 111 4.67 11.15 10.37
C ASP A 111 5.52 10.39 9.33
N PHE A 112 6.83 10.63 9.31
CA PHE A 112 7.71 10.07 8.29
C PHE A 112 7.72 8.54 8.27
N GLY A 113 7.75 7.90 9.44
CA GLY A 113 7.66 6.44 9.55
C GLY A 113 6.35 5.88 8.97
N ASN A 114 5.24 6.55 9.22
CA ASN A 114 3.92 6.17 8.70
C ASN A 114 3.85 6.32 7.18
N ILE A 115 4.41 7.38 6.63
CA ILE A 115 4.47 7.60 5.17
C ILE A 115 5.26 6.47 4.48
N LEU A 116 6.42 6.09 5.04
CA LEU A 116 7.20 4.97 4.51
C LEU A 116 6.43 3.64 4.61
N LEU A 117 5.69 3.43 5.69
CA LEU A 117 4.86 2.26 5.89
C LEU A 117 3.72 2.20 4.86
N ASP A 118 3.09 3.32 4.55
CA ASP A 118 2.03 3.40 3.54
C ASP A 118 2.53 2.99 2.15
N VAL A 119 3.73 3.46 1.76
CA VAL A 119 4.37 3.07 0.49
C VAL A 119 4.70 1.57 0.47
N ALA A 120 5.27 1.05 1.56
CA ALA A 120 5.58 -0.36 1.68
C ALA A 120 4.32 -1.25 1.62
N ASN A 121 3.24 -0.84 2.30
CA ASN A 121 1.95 -1.53 2.24
C ASN A 121 1.36 -1.52 0.84
N LYS A 122 1.45 -0.40 0.11
CA LYS A 122 0.99 -0.33 -1.29
C LYS A 122 1.77 -1.28 -2.18
N ALA A 123 3.10 -1.32 -2.03
CA ALA A 123 3.96 -2.26 -2.75
C ALA A 123 3.63 -3.72 -2.42
N LEU A 124 3.37 -4.05 -1.15
CA LEU A 124 3.00 -5.39 -0.71
C LEU A 124 1.67 -5.83 -1.34
N ILE A 125 0.66 -4.96 -1.33
CA ILE A 125 -0.65 -5.24 -1.95
C ILE A 125 -0.48 -5.45 -3.46
N GLN A 126 0.28 -4.61 -4.13
CA GLN A 126 0.57 -4.79 -5.56
C GLN A 126 1.24 -6.15 -5.82
N GLY A 127 2.23 -6.53 -5.01
CA GLY A 127 2.88 -7.83 -5.14
C GLY A 127 1.92 -9.00 -4.92
N TRP A 128 0.99 -8.88 -3.99
CA TRP A 128 -0.07 -9.86 -3.76
C TRP A 128 -1.00 -10.00 -4.97
N ASP A 129 -1.45 -8.88 -5.54
CA ASP A 129 -2.39 -8.86 -6.66
C ASP A 129 -1.75 -9.39 -7.96
N GLU A 130 -0.46 -9.10 -8.18
CA GLU A 130 0.30 -9.59 -9.34
C GLU A 130 0.63 -11.08 -9.28
N ALA A 131 0.63 -11.69 -8.10
CA ALA A 131 0.94 -13.11 -7.96
C ALA A 131 -0.16 -13.97 -8.61
N GLN A 132 0.24 -14.78 -9.58
CA GLN A 132 -0.66 -15.67 -10.32
C GLN A 132 -0.79 -16.99 -9.57
N GLU A 133 -1.90 -17.16 -8.86
CA GLU A 133 -2.24 -18.39 -8.16
C GLU A 133 -3.60 -18.89 -8.60
N THR A 134 -3.70 -20.19 -8.87
CA THR A 134 -4.92 -20.79 -9.41
C THR A 134 -5.83 -21.40 -8.35
N PHE A 135 -5.37 -21.50 -7.10
CA PHE A 135 -6.19 -22.11 -6.03
C PHE A 135 -7.49 -21.36 -5.76
N GLU A 136 -7.54 -20.05 -5.98
CA GLU A 136 -8.74 -19.23 -5.79
C GLU A 136 -9.89 -19.60 -6.73
N GLN A 137 -9.59 -20.24 -7.89
CA GLN A 137 -10.59 -20.63 -8.88
C GLN A 137 -11.43 -21.83 -8.42
N TRP A 138 -10.88 -22.70 -7.56
CA TRP A 138 -11.52 -23.94 -7.14
C TRP A 138 -11.69 -24.07 -5.62
N THR A 139 -11.18 -23.14 -4.85
CA THR A 139 -11.39 -23.06 -3.40
C THR A 139 -12.36 -21.95 -3.04
N LYS A 140 -12.99 -22.05 -1.87
CA LYS A 140 -13.87 -21.02 -1.34
C LYS A 140 -13.25 -20.38 -0.12
N LYS A 141 -13.15 -19.05 -0.12
CA LYS A 141 -12.73 -18.28 1.04
C LYS A 141 -13.74 -18.42 2.17
N GLY A 142 -13.28 -18.85 3.34
CA GLY A 142 -14.09 -18.96 4.56
C GLY A 142 -13.63 -17.95 5.61
N GLN A 143 -14.43 -17.77 6.65
CA GLN A 143 -14.12 -16.95 7.81
C GLN A 143 -14.15 -17.82 9.08
N LEU A 144 -13.16 -17.64 9.95
CA LEU A 144 -13.12 -18.19 11.30
C LEU A 144 -12.89 -17.02 12.26
N SER A 145 -13.62 -17.04 13.39
CA SER A 145 -13.57 -15.95 14.37
C SER A 145 -12.48 -16.12 15.41
N ASP A 146 -11.95 -17.32 15.58
CA ASP A 146 -10.95 -17.66 16.57
C ASP A 146 -9.95 -18.72 16.07
N PHE A 147 -8.91 -18.99 16.85
CA PHE A 147 -7.90 -20.01 16.58
C PHE A 147 -8.28 -21.42 17.05
N LYS A 148 -9.50 -21.60 17.55
CA LYS A 148 -9.97 -22.93 17.95
C LYS A 148 -10.27 -23.79 16.72
N THR A 149 -10.14 -25.09 16.90
CA THR A 149 -10.53 -26.05 15.88
C THR A 149 -12.04 -25.96 15.62
N ALA A 150 -12.40 -25.54 14.42
CA ALA A 150 -13.79 -25.50 13.97
C ALA A 150 -14.12 -26.76 13.16
N HIS A 151 -15.31 -27.27 13.34
CA HIS A 151 -15.83 -28.38 12.55
C HIS A 151 -16.65 -27.81 11.38
N ARG A 152 -16.22 -28.08 10.16
CA ARG A 152 -16.99 -27.75 8.95
C ARG A 152 -17.77 -28.99 8.54
N VAL A 153 -19.08 -28.94 8.79
CA VAL A 153 -19.99 -30.01 8.39
C VAL A 153 -20.46 -29.73 6.96
N GLY A 154 -20.11 -30.61 6.04
CA GLY A 154 -20.65 -30.59 4.68
C GLY A 154 -21.96 -31.40 4.64
N MET A 155 -22.99 -30.85 3.98
CA MET A 155 -24.17 -31.61 3.69
C MET A 155 -23.79 -32.72 2.72
N GLY A 156 -23.90 -33.98 3.16
CA GLY A 156 -23.67 -35.15 2.30
C GLY A 156 -24.58 -35.10 1.06
N GLY A 157 -24.10 -35.65 -0.04
CA GLY A 157 -24.85 -35.65 -1.29
C GLY A 157 -26.28 -36.27 -1.05
N PHE A 158 -27.26 -35.59 -1.60
CA PHE A 158 -28.63 -36.14 -1.60
C PHE A 158 -28.62 -37.40 -2.48
N PRO A 159 -28.98 -38.58 -1.95
CA PRO A 159 -29.09 -39.75 -2.79
C PRO A 159 -30.22 -39.57 -3.81
N SER A 160 -30.13 -40.25 -4.96
CA SER A 160 -31.20 -40.19 -5.96
C SER A 160 -32.55 -40.52 -5.33
N LEU A 161 -33.56 -39.73 -5.69
CA LEU A 161 -34.93 -39.95 -5.23
C LEU A 161 -35.39 -41.37 -5.60
N ARG A 162 -35.96 -42.06 -4.63
CA ARG A 162 -36.50 -43.39 -4.88
C ARG A 162 -37.83 -43.29 -5.59
N GLN A 163 -38.10 -44.19 -6.54
CA GLN A 163 -39.42 -44.30 -7.16
C GLN A 163 -40.44 -44.76 -6.11
N VAL A 164 -41.44 -43.97 -5.90
CA VAL A 164 -42.56 -44.31 -5.01
C VAL A 164 -43.73 -44.78 -5.88
N ARG A 165 -44.20 -46.00 -5.66
CA ARG A 165 -45.38 -46.52 -6.35
C ARG A 165 -46.63 -45.89 -5.76
N GLU A 166 -47.70 -45.83 -6.54
CA GLU A 166 -49.00 -45.31 -6.11
C GLU A 166 -49.51 -46.08 -4.87
N GLY A 167 -49.76 -45.32 -3.76
CA GLY A 167 -50.16 -45.90 -2.48
C GLY A 167 -49.01 -46.35 -1.54
N ALA A 168 -47.74 -46.16 -1.90
CA ALA A 168 -46.61 -46.49 -1.04
C ALA A 168 -46.17 -45.31 -0.15
N GLU A 169 -45.64 -45.62 1.05
CA GLU A 169 -45.15 -44.62 2.00
C GLU A 169 -43.85 -43.98 1.54
N TYR A 170 -43.74 -42.67 1.73
CA TYR A 170 -42.51 -41.93 1.59
C TYR A 170 -41.54 -42.27 2.74
N LYS A 171 -40.31 -42.68 2.42
CA LYS A 171 -39.30 -42.99 3.43
C LYS A 171 -38.43 -41.77 3.69
N TYR A 172 -38.14 -41.53 4.96
CA TYR A 172 -37.19 -40.49 5.37
C TYR A 172 -35.78 -40.80 4.83
N ILE A 173 -35.12 -39.76 4.33
CA ILE A 173 -33.72 -39.82 3.93
C ILE A 173 -32.89 -39.26 5.08
N THR A 174 -31.98 -40.06 5.60
CA THR A 174 -30.95 -39.59 6.54
C THR A 174 -29.77 -39.09 5.74
N THR A 175 -29.50 -37.79 5.83
CA THR A 175 -28.22 -37.21 5.35
C THR A 175 -27.16 -37.44 6.43
N SER A 176 -26.07 -38.10 6.06
CA SER A 176 -24.93 -38.23 6.96
C SER A 176 -24.13 -36.93 6.94
N ASP A 177 -23.95 -36.30 8.09
CA ASP A 177 -23.08 -35.16 8.26
C ASP A 177 -21.62 -35.66 8.27
N LYS A 178 -20.85 -35.26 7.26
CA LYS A 178 -19.41 -35.45 7.25
C LYS A 178 -18.76 -34.12 7.61
N GLY A 179 -18.01 -34.08 8.70
CA GLY A 179 -17.35 -32.90 9.18
C GLY A 179 -15.83 -33.07 9.16
N GLU A 180 -15.13 -32.11 8.54
CA GLU A 180 -13.69 -32.00 8.62
C GLU A 180 -13.31 -30.86 9.56
N THR A 181 -12.16 -31.00 10.21
CA THR A 181 -11.64 -29.99 11.13
C THR A 181 -10.80 -28.97 10.38
N ILE A 182 -10.98 -27.71 10.72
CA ILE A 182 -10.16 -26.61 10.24
C ILE A 182 -9.71 -25.74 11.40
N ALA A 183 -8.45 -25.29 11.37
CA ALA A 183 -7.90 -24.38 12.36
C ALA A 183 -7.12 -23.26 11.66
N LEU A 184 -7.11 -22.07 12.27
CA LEU A 184 -6.30 -20.95 11.80
C LEU A 184 -4.83 -21.18 12.19
N ALA A 185 -3.93 -20.85 11.27
CA ALA A 185 -2.50 -20.73 11.52
C ALA A 185 -2.02 -19.35 11.04
N THR A 186 -1.07 -18.77 11.76
CA THR A 186 -0.49 -17.47 11.42
C THR A 186 0.88 -17.68 10.77
N TYR A 187 1.07 -17.08 9.63
CA TYR A 187 2.35 -17.02 8.92
C TYR A 187 2.74 -15.55 8.76
N GLY A 188 4.01 -15.23 8.93
CA GLY A 188 4.46 -13.85 8.79
C GLY A 188 5.96 -13.72 8.91
N GLU A 189 6.48 -12.68 8.29
CA GLU A 189 7.87 -12.25 8.38
C GLU A 189 7.92 -10.74 8.66
N ILE A 190 9.05 -10.28 9.20
CA ILE A 190 9.25 -8.88 9.55
C ILE A 190 10.08 -8.21 8.45
N PHE A 191 9.53 -7.14 7.90
CA PHE A 191 10.25 -6.23 7.01
C PHE A 191 10.82 -5.06 7.81
N SER A 192 12.07 -4.70 7.54
CA SER A 192 12.70 -3.53 8.14
C SER A 192 13.50 -2.75 7.10
N VAL A 193 13.42 -1.41 7.17
CA VAL A 193 14.20 -0.49 6.34
C VAL A 193 15.37 0.04 7.14
N THR A 194 16.58 0.01 6.56
CA THR A 194 17.78 0.54 7.21
C THR A 194 17.84 2.05 7.10
N ARG A 195 18.44 2.72 8.10
CA ARG A 195 18.71 4.17 8.01
C ARG A 195 19.58 4.52 6.81
N GLN A 196 20.48 3.62 6.43
CA GLN A 196 21.38 3.81 5.30
C GLN A 196 20.64 3.84 3.96
N ALA A 197 19.62 3.01 3.79
CA ALA A 197 18.74 3.03 2.60
C ALA A 197 18.06 4.39 2.43
N ILE A 198 17.58 4.99 3.53
CA ILE A 198 16.97 6.32 3.51
C ILE A 198 17.99 7.42 3.17
N ILE A 199 19.20 7.32 3.71
CA ILE A 199 20.28 8.29 3.44
C ILE A 199 20.73 8.22 1.99
N ASN A 200 20.81 7.00 1.43
CA ASN A 200 21.23 6.74 0.06
C ASN A 200 20.09 6.93 -0.95
N ASP A 201 18.90 7.27 -0.49
CA ASP A 201 17.70 7.41 -1.33
C ASP A 201 17.32 6.13 -2.11
N ASP A 202 17.54 4.97 -1.47
CA ASP A 202 17.26 3.67 -2.07
C ASP A 202 15.75 3.33 -1.96
N LEU A 203 14.98 3.86 -2.89
CA LEU A 203 13.54 3.63 -2.96
C LEU A 203 13.21 2.17 -3.25
N ASN A 204 14.10 1.44 -3.96
CA ASN A 204 13.87 0.05 -4.33
C ASN A 204 13.79 -0.86 -3.08
N GLN A 205 14.52 -0.57 -2.02
CA GLN A 205 14.35 -1.32 -0.77
C GLN A 205 12.95 -1.14 -0.17
N LEU A 206 12.33 0.02 -0.40
CA LEU A 206 11.00 0.32 0.12
C LEU A 206 9.88 -0.28 -0.73
N THR A 207 10.11 -0.54 -2.01
CA THR A 207 9.12 -1.03 -2.96
C THR A 207 9.32 -2.51 -3.31
N ASP A 208 10.51 -2.90 -3.77
CA ASP A 208 10.75 -4.25 -4.31
C ASP A 208 10.70 -5.34 -3.24
N VAL A 209 11.20 -5.05 -2.02
CA VAL A 209 11.19 -6.04 -0.96
C VAL A 209 9.78 -6.33 -0.47
N PRO A 210 8.94 -5.34 -0.12
CA PRO A 210 7.54 -5.60 0.21
C PRO A 210 6.74 -6.23 -0.93
N MET A 211 6.99 -5.85 -2.18
CA MET A 211 6.35 -6.46 -3.34
C MET A 211 6.67 -7.97 -3.42
N LYS A 212 7.94 -8.35 -3.25
CA LYS A 212 8.36 -9.75 -3.19
C LYS A 212 7.72 -10.48 -2.01
N MET A 213 7.60 -9.83 -0.85
CA MET A 213 6.90 -10.38 0.31
C MET A 213 5.43 -10.63 0.02
N GLY A 214 4.74 -9.71 -0.67
CA GLY A 214 3.35 -9.88 -1.09
C GLY A 214 3.16 -11.10 -1.99
N ARG A 215 4.03 -11.26 -2.98
CA ARG A 215 4.03 -12.45 -3.87
C ARG A 215 4.31 -13.74 -3.09
N ALA A 216 5.31 -13.74 -2.19
CA ALA A 216 5.65 -14.88 -1.36
C ALA A 216 4.52 -15.27 -0.40
N ALA A 217 3.81 -14.29 0.17
CA ALA A 217 2.67 -14.55 1.03
C ALA A 217 1.55 -15.28 0.29
N LYS A 218 1.21 -14.85 -0.93
CA LYS A 218 0.20 -15.52 -1.76
C LYS A 218 0.65 -16.92 -2.18
N ALA A 219 1.91 -17.08 -2.60
CA ALA A 219 2.50 -18.37 -2.94
C ALA A 219 2.50 -19.34 -1.74
N THR A 220 2.78 -18.86 -0.51
CA THR A 220 2.72 -19.67 0.70
C THR A 220 1.31 -20.24 0.92
N ILE A 221 0.27 -19.43 0.69
CA ILE A 221 -1.12 -19.92 0.78
C ILE A 221 -1.38 -20.95 -0.32
N GLY A 222 -0.93 -20.70 -1.55
CA GLY A 222 -1.01 -21.66 -2.65
C GLY A 222 -0.37 -23.00 -2.30
N ASP A 223 0.87 -22.97 -1.79
CA ASP A 223 1.59 -24.17 -1.37
C ASP A 223 0.86 -24.96 -0.28
N LEU A 224 0.27 -24.28 0.70
CA LEU A 224 -0.52 -24.92 1.74
C LEU A 224 -1.78 -25.59 1.19
N VAL A 225 -2.47 -24.94 0.25
CA VAL A 225 -3.67 -25.50 -0.39
C VAL A 225 -3.29 -26.70 -1.27
N TYR A 226 -2.24 -26.58 -2.08
CA TYR A 226 -1.77 -27.68 -2.93
C TYR A 226 -1.14 -28.82 -2.14
N ALA A 227 -0.57 -28.54 -0.96
CA ALA A 227 -0.06 -29.58 -0.08
C ALA A 227 -1.14 -30.57 0.37
N ILE A 228 -2.40 -30.12 0.50
CA ILE A 228 -3.53 -31.01 0.79
C ILE A 228 -3.73 -32.02 -0.34
N LEU A 229 -3.62 -31.57 -1.60
CA LEU A 229 -3.80 -32.43 -2.78
C LEU A 229 -2.62 -33.39 -2.93
N THR A 230 -1.37 -32.90 -2.74
CA THR A 230 -0.14 -33.68 -2.96
C THR A 230 0.15 -34.66 -1.83
N LYS A 231 -0.15 -34.28 -0.58
CA LYS A 231 0.06 -35.17 0.58
C LYS A 231 -1.05 -36.20 0.76
N ASN A 232 -2.20 -36.00 0.09
CA ASN A 232 -3.35 -36.90 0.13
C ASN A 232 -3.72 -37.35 1.56
N PRO A 233 -4.04 -36.40 2.47
CA PRO A 233 -4.30 -36.73 3.87
C PRO A 233 -5.53 -37.63 4.01
N LYS A 234 -5.57 -38.34 5.13
CA LYS A 234 -6.77 -39.09 5.51
C LYS A 234 -7.83 -38.13 6.05
N LEU A 235 -9.04 -38.32 5.59
CA LEU A 235 -10.23 -37.61 6.06
C LEU A 235 -10.68 -38.16 7.43
N SER A 236 -11.67 -37.51 8.04
CA SER A 236 -12.27 -37.95 9.32
C SER A 236 -12.82 -39.38 9.31
N ASP A 237 -13.15 -39.91 8.13
CA ASP A 237 -13.59 -41.30 7.92
C ASP A 237 -12.43 -42.30 7.77
N GLY A 238 -11.19 -41.85 7.94
CA GLY A 238 -9.96 -42.65 7.83
C GLY A 238 -9.53 -42.98 6.40
N LYS A 239 -10.29 -42.54 5.39
CA LYS A 239 -9.96 -42.76 3.98
C LYS A 239 -9.13 -41.63 3.44
N ALA A 240 -8.23 -41.93 2.49
CA ALA A 240 -7.47 -40.92 1.80
C ALA A 240 -8.38 -40.07 0.92
N LEU A 241 -8.07 -38.78 0.78
CA LEU A 241 -8.81 -37.82 -0.04
C LEU A 241 -8.95 -38.31 -1.49
N PHE A 242 -7.87 -38.88 -2.04
CA PHE A 242 -7.87 -39.48 -3.37
C PHE A 242 -7.54 -40.98 -3.27
N LEU A 243 -8.29 -41.80 -3.96
CA LEU A 243 -7.98 -43.21 -4.13
C LEU A 243 -6.71 -43.37 -4.97
N THR A 244 -5.77 -44.18 -4.53
CA THR A 244 -4.43 -44.37 -5.13
C THR A 244 -4.48 -44.67 -6.64
N GLY A 245 -5.57 -45.26 -7.15
CA GLY A 245 -5.77 -45.54 -8.58
C GLY A 245 -6.01 -44.33 -9.47
N VAL A 246 -6.53 -43.24 -8.93
CA VAL A 246 -6.87 -42.03 -9.72
C VAL A 246 -5.63 -41.18 -10.01
N ILE A 247 -4.69 -41.12 -9.07
CA ILE A 247 -3.43 -40.37 -9.24
C ILE A 247 -2.51 -41.02 -10.29
N LEU A 248 -2.49 -42.34 -10.36
CA LEU A 248 -1.70 -43.09 -11.35
C LEU A 248 -2.25 -42.92 -12.78
N SER A 249 -3.55 -42.71 -12.97
CA SER A 249 -4.13 -42.47 -14.29
C SER A 249 -3.82 -41.03 -14.79
N ALA A 250 -3.80 -40.05 -13.90
CA ALA A 250 -3.42 -38.67 -14.24
C ALA A 250 -1.93 -38.57 -14.64
N ARG A 251 -1.05 -39.33 -13.97
CA ARG A 251 0.39 -39.37 -14.29
C ARG A 251 0.67 -40.07 -15.63
N LYS A 252 -0.16 -41.04 -16.05
CA LYS A 252 -0.05 -41.69 -17.38
C LYS A 252 -0.51 -40.78 -18.52
N LEU A 253 -1.41 -39.84 -18.26
CA LEU A 253 -1.89 -38.86 -19.25
C LEU A 253 -0.85 -37.74 -19.55
N GLN A 254 0.04 -37.44 -18.62
CA GLN A 254 1.09 -36.41 -18.82
C GLN A 254 2.36 -36.90 -19.51
N ILE A 255 2.53 -38.22 -19.70
CA ILE A 255 3.74 -38.79 -20.35
C ILE A 255 3.54 -39.03 -21.86
N ASN A 256 2.33 -38.84 -22.40
CA ASN A 256 1.99 -39.07 -23.81
C ASN A 256 1.63 -37.78 -24.59
N THR A 257 2.06 -36.62 -24.11
CA THR A 257 2.12 -35.35 -24.85
C THR A 257 3.55 -34.84 -24.85
#